data_8d4f4464d6240e2c7eab0b24e3e4f217
#
_entry.id   8d4f4464d6240e2c7eab0b24e3e4f217
#
_cell.length_a   1.000
_cell.length_b   1.000
_cell.length_c   1.000
_cell.angle_alpha   90.00
_cell.angle_beta   90.00
_cell.angle_gamma   90.00
#
_symmetry.space_group_name_H-M   'P 1'
#
loop_
_entity.id
_entity.type
_entity.pdbx_description
1 polymer ?
#
loop_
_entity_poly.entity_id
_entity_poly.type
_entity_poly.pdbx_seq_one_letter_code
_entity_poly.pdbx_strand_id
1 'polypeptide(L)'
;VQAVKATVAEIKANENVDMIVCVSHSGTWDDPKKSEDELLAKGVPDLDLILSGHTHSRIREPIRHGDTYVVSCGEYGKNLGSLTMAQKADGRWQVTDYQLIPITADIPADAQTQEVIDRFMDTVDEDYLAQFGYTKDQVLAENDVVFSNLKDLGKVHTEHNLGDIIADAYVY
;
A
#
# COMPACT_ATOMS: atom_id res chain seq x y z
N VAL A 1 -11.39 10.36 12.03
CA VAL A 1 -10.71 11.36 12.88
C VAL A 1 -11.08 11.17 14.35
N GLN A 2 -12.38 11.12 14.74
CA GLN A 2 -12.80 11.07 16.17
C GLN A 2 -12.28 9.82 16.89
N ALA A 3 -12.38 8.64 16.28
CA ALA A 3 -11.87 7.41 16.87
C ALA A 3 -10.35 7.49 17.14
N VAL A 4 -9.57 7.98 16.16
CA VAL A 4 -8.13 8.12 16.31
C VAL A 4 -7.76 9.14 17.40
N LYS A 5 -8.52 10.25 17.52
CA LYS A 5 -8.35 11.19 18.65
C LYS A 5 -8.51 10.50 19.99
N ALA A 6 -9.56 9.70 20.14
CA ALA A 6 -9.81 8.98 21.38
C ALA A 6 -8.68 8.00 21.72
N THR A 7 -8.24 7.20 20.73
CA THR A 7 -7.13 6.26 20.90
C THR A 7 -5.81 6.96 21.23
N VAL A 8 -5.49 8.08 20.55
CA VAL A 8 -4.28 8.86 20.87
C VAL A 8 -4.33 9.45 22.27
N ALA A 9 -5.49 9.95 22.69
CA ALA A 9 -5.68 10.45 24.06
C ALA A 9 -5.51 9.33 25.10
N GLU A 10 -6.02 8.13 24.83
CA GLU A 10 -5.86 6.96 25.67
C GLU A 10 -4.39 6.52 25.77
N ILE A 11 -3.67 6.45 24.65
CA ILE A 11 -2.22 6.14 24.63
C ILE A 11 -1.47 7.15 25.50
N LYS A 12 -1.69 8.45 25.30
CA LYS A 12 -1.00 9.51 26.07
C LYS A 12 -1.34 9.50 27.57
N ALA A 13 -2.50 8.99 27.93
CA ALA A 13 -2.91 8.91 29.34
C ALA A 13 -2.36 7.68 30.07
N ASN A 14 -2.12 6.58 29.36
CA ASN A 14 -1.81 5.29 29.99
C ASN A 14 -0.42 4.78 29.64
N GLU A 15 0.23 5.30 28.59
CA GLU A 15 1.51 4.81 28.08
C GLU A 15 2.56 5.93 28.09
N ASN A 16 3.82 5.54 28.30
CA ASN A 16 4.95 6.44 28.15
C ASN A 16 5.60 6.16 26.78
N VAL A 17 5.22 6.93 25.76
CA VAL A 17 5.68 6.76 24.37
C VAL A 17 6.37 8.02 23.89
N ASP A 18 7.42 7.87 23.10
CA ASP A 18 8.19 8.97 22.52
C ASP A 18 7.61 9.42 21.18
N MET A 19 6.92 8.52 20.46
CA MET A 19 6.37 8.76 19.13
C MET A 19 5.05 8.00 18.96
N ILE A 20 4.09 8.63 18.26
CA ILE A 20 2.83 7.99 17.88
C ILE A 20 2.75 7.91 16.35
N VAL A 21 2.75 6.67 15.84
CA VAL A 21 2.66 6.38 14.40
C VAL A 21 1.31 5.76 14.09
N CYS A 22 0.62 6.30 13.10
CA CYS A 22 -0.61 5.73 12.57
C CYS A 22 -0.30 4.95 11.28
N VAL A 23 -0.60 3.66 11.26
CA VAL A 23 -0.64 2.86 10.03
C VAL A 23 -2.06 2.92 9.49
N SER A 24 -2.25 3.60 8.36
CA SER A 24 -3.57 3.89 7.81
C SER A 24 -3.78 3.25 6.44
N HIS A 25 -4.99 2.77 6.19
CA HIS A 25 -5.45 2.32 4.88
C HIS A 25 -6.61 3.18 4.36
N SER A 26 -6.61 4.50 4.66
CA SER A 26 -7.62 5.46 4.19
C SER A 26 -7.18 6.21 2.94
N GLY A 27 -5.91 6.54 2.85
CA GLY A 27 -5.28 7.04 1.64
C GLY A 27 -5.12 8.55 1.54
N THR A 28 -4.35 8.92 0.52
CA THR A 28 -4.12 10.30 0.09
C THR A 28 -4.58 10.46 -1.35
N TRP A 29 -5.26 11.58 -1.66
CA TRP A 29 -5.83 11.88 -2.99
C TRP A 29 -5.28 13.20 -3.52
N ASP A 30 -5.37 13.42 -4.83
CA ASP A 30 -4.98 14.69 -5.46
C ASP A 30 -5.78 15.88 -4.91
N ASP A 31 -7.03 15.64 -4.49
CA ASP A 31 -7.84 16.62 -3.78
C ASP A 31 -7.63 16.50 -2.26
N PRO A 32 -6.94 17.47 -1.62
CA PRO A 32 -6.69 17.42 -0.17
C PRO A 32 -7.94 17.42 0.70
N LYS A 33 -9.10 17.77 0.14
CA LYS A 33 -10.39 17.71 0.85
C LYS A 33 -10.96 16.29 0.90
N LYS A 34 -10.51 15.42 0.03
CA LYS A 34 -10.87 13.99 -0.03
C LYS A 34 -9.78 13.09 0.53
N SER A 35 -8.61 13.64 0.80
CA SER A 35 -7.44 12.95 1.31
C SER A 35 -7.60 12.65 2.79
N GLU A 36 -8.17 11.49 3.12
CA GLU A 36 -8.53 11.12 4.49
C GLU A 36 -7.33 11.15 5.43
N ASP A 37 -6.14 10.71 4.99
CA ASP A 37 -4.94 10.71 5.82
C ASP A 37 -4.39 12.12 6.05
N GLU A 38 -4.58 13.06 5.10
CA GLU A 38 -4.27 14.46 5.34
C GLU A 38 -5.30 15.14 6.27
N LEU A 39 -6.58 14.77 6.15
CA LEU A 39 -7.61 15.22 7.09
C LEU A 39 -7.37 14.66 8.49
N LEU A 40 -6.83 13.44 8.58
CA LEU A 40 -6.41 12.84 9.83
C LEU A 40 -5.23 13.59 10.44
N ALA A 41 -4.17 13.87 9.67
CA ALA A 41 -3.03 14.66 10.11
C ALA A 41 -3.42 16.04 10.64
N LYS A 42 -4.31 16.75 9.92
CA LYS A 42 -4.86 18.04 10.35
C LYS A 42 -5.71 17.93 11.62
N GLY A 43 -6.46 16.84 11.73
CA GLY A 43 -7.43 16.65 12.82
C GLY A 43 -6.85 16.07 14.10
N VAL A 44 -5.68 15.42 14.06
CA VAL A 44 -5.04 14.75 15.19
C VAL A 44 -3.57 15.16 15.26
N PRO A 45 -3.27 16.39 15.72
CA PRO A 45 -1.90 16.95 15.72
C PRO A 45 -0.94 16.27 16.69
N ASP A 46 -1.41 15.36 17.51
CA ASP A 46 -0.59 14.51 18.40
C ASP A 46 -0.04 13.25 17.68
N LEU A 47 -0.36 13.03 16.41
CA LEU A 47 0.32 12.04 15.58
C LEU A 47 1.62 12.65 15.04
N ASP A 48 2.70 11.89 15.10
CA ASP A 48 3.99 12.29 14.52
C ASP A 48 4.10 11.86 13.05
N LEU A 49 3.60 10.65 12.74
CA LEU A 49 3.73 10.06 11.42
C LEU A 49 2.48 9.25 11.05
N ILE A 50 2.06 9.36 9.78
CA ILE A 50 1.05 8.52 9.16
C ILE A 50 1.70 7.76 8.00
N LEU A 51 1.69 6.42 8.08
CA LEU A 51 2.03 5.53 6.97
C LEU A 51 0.76 5.25 6.18
N SER A 52 0.60 5.90 5.04
CA SER A 52 -0.60 5.89 4.22
C SER A 52 -0.59 4.75 3.20
N GLY A 53 -1.71 4.04 3.06
CA GLY A 53 -1.96 3.01 2.05
C GLY A 53 -3.19 3.30 1.20
N HIS A 54 -3.81 2.28 0.60
CA HIS A 54 -5.06 2.28 -0.17
C HIS A 54 -4.99 2.92 -1.56
N THR A 55 -4.64 4.18 -1.65
CA THR A 55 -4.67 4.95 -2.91
C THR A 55 -3.49 4.69 -3.84
N HIS A 56 -2.56 3.83 -3.42
CA HIS A 56 -1.34 3.52 -4.16
C HIS A 56 -0.47 4.75 -4.48
N SER A 57 -0.66 5.83 -3.71
CA SER A 57 0.03 7.09 -3.91
C SER A 57 1.53 6.94 -3.66
N ARG A 58 2.34 7.39 -4.62
CA ARG A 58 3.80 7.46 -4.48
C ARG A 58 4.17 8.87 -4.04
N ILE A 59 4.27 9.08 -2.72
CA ILE A 59 4.62 10.36 -2.13
C ILE A 59 6.14 10.49 -2.16
N ARG A 60 6.67 11.40 -2.98
CA ARG A 60 8.11 11.59 -3.16
C ARG A 60 8.74 12.46 -2.09
N GLU A 61 7.94 13.35 -1.51
CA GLU A 61 8.31 14.22 -0.40
C GLU A 61 7.23 14.11 0.66
N PRO A 62 7.57 13.93 1.94
CA PRO A 62 6.59 13.81 2.99
C PRO A 62 5.59 14.97 3.00
N ILE A 63 4.29 14.66 2.96
CA ILE A 63 3.25 15.67 3.14
C ILE A 63 3.27 16.08 4.63
N ARG A 64 3.23 17.37 4.91
CA ARG A 64 3.30 17.86 6.29
C ARG A 64 2.08 18.70 6.63
N HIS A 65 1.45 18.39 7.76
CA HIS A 65 0.40 19.19 8.38
C HIS A 65 0.76 19.45 9.85
N GLY A 66 1.15 20.71 10.14
CA GLY A 66 1.70 21.05 11.45
C GLY A 66 3.02 20.31 11.70
N ASP A 67 3.06 19.42 12.68
CA ASP A 67 4.22 18.55 12.96
C ASP A 67 3.98 17.09 12.57
N THR A 68 2.81 16.76 12.03
CA THR A 68 2.48 15.41 11.52
C THR A 68 2.96 15.26 10.09
N TYR A 69 3.62 14.14 9.78
CA TYR A 69 4.05 13.77 8.44
C TYR A 69 3.19 12.64 7.89
N VAL A 70 2.87 12.67 6.60
CA VAL A 70 2.19 11.60 5.86
C VAL A 70 3.12 11.12 4.76
N VAL A 71 3.37 9.81 4.70
CA VAL A 71 4.22 9.16 3.70
C VAL A 71 3.55 7.93 3.11
N SER A 72 3.88 7.61 1.87
CA SER A 72 3.46 6.39 1.18
C SER A 72 4.44 6.03 0.08
N CYS A 73 4.76 4.74 -0.04
CA CYS A 73 5.74 4.25 -1.02
C CYS A 73 5.10 3.72 -2.32
N GLY A 74 3.79 3.83 -2.47
CA GLY A 74 3.06 3.33 -3.64
C GLY A 74 2.47 1.95 -3.41
N GLU A 75 2.57 1.08 -4.40
CA GLU A 75 1.85 -0.19 -4.46
C GLU A 75 2.75 -1.40 -4.73
N TYR A 76 2.27 -2.60 -4.38
CA TYR A 76 2.77 -3.91 -4.82
C TYR A 76 4.29 -4.12 -4.61
N GLY A 77 4.86 -3.56 -3.55
CA GLY A 77 6.29 -3.72 -3.28
C GLY A 77 7.23 -3.07 -4.32
N LYS A 78 6.71 -2.17 -5.18
CA LYS A 78 7.53 -1.48 -6.20
C LYS A 78 8.58 -0.56 -5.62
N ASN A 79 8.36 -0.07 -4.40
CA ASN A 79 9.32 0.77 -3.69
C ASN A 79 9.36 0.40 -2.21
N LEU A 80 10.54 0.54 -1.61
CA LEU A 80 10.73 0.58 -0.17
C LEU A 80 10.83 2.05 0.26
N GLY A 81 9.98 2.48 1.20
CA GLY A 81 10.09 3.79 1.83
C GLY A 81 11.11 3.73 2.98
N SER A 82 12.16 4.53 2.90
CA SER A 82 13.13 4.73 3.99
C SER A 82 12.93 6.12 4.58
N LEU A 83 12.67 6.19 5.88
CA LEU A 83 12.42 7.44 6.59
C LEU A 83 13.28 7.50 7.83
N THR A 84 13.99 8.60 8.02
CA THR A 84 14.73 8.93 9.24
C THR A 84 14.10 10.15 9.89
N MET A 85 13.83 10.04 11.18
CA MET A 85 13.32 11.13 12.00
C MET A 85 14.27 11.45 13.16
N ALA A 86 14.37 12.73 13.51
CA ALA A 86 15.11 13.19 14.67
C ALA A 86 14.22 14.03 15.57
N GLN A 87 14.41 13.89 16.88
CA GLN A 87 13.71 14.70 17.86
C GLN A 87 14.33 16.10 17.96
N LYS A 88 13.50 17.12 17.90
CA LYS A 88 13.88 18.52 18.11
C LYS A 88 13.99 18.83 19.60
N ALA A 89 14.60 19.97 19.93
CA ALA A 89 14.75 20.45 21.29
C ALA A 89 13.40 20.67 22.02
N ASP A 90 12.31 20.89 21.27
CA ASP A 90 10.95 21.03 21.81
C ASP A 90 10.23 19.69 22.00
N GLY A 91 10.92 18.57 21.78
CA GLY A 91 10.39 17.21 21.92
C GLY A 91 9.64 16.68 20.70
N ARG A 92 9.39 17.51 19.67
CA ARG A 92 8.68 17.08 18.46
C ARG A 92 9.61 16.39 17.48
N TRP A 93 9.04 15.53 16.65
CA TRP A 93 9.79 14.84 15.62
C TRP A 93 9.85 15.62 14.29
N GLN A 94 10.96 15.48 13.58
CA GLN A 94 11.13 16.01 12.24
C GLN A 94 11.76 14.95 11.32
N VAL A 95 11.33 14.92 10.08
CA VAL A 95 11.97 14.11 9.05
C VAL A 95 13.31 14.74 8.69
N THR A 96 14.37 13.95 8.76
CA THR A 96 15.74 14.36 8.39
C THR A 96 16.21 13.72 7.10
N ASP A 97 15.66 12.54 6.76
CA ASP A 97 15.88 11.88 5.48
C ASP A 97 14.62 11.11 5.07
N TYR A 98 14.33 11.10 3.77
CA TYR A 98 13.25 10.32 3.19
C TYR A 98 13.59 9.91 1.77
N GLN A 99 13.50 8.63 1.50
CA GLN A 99 13.82 8.07 0.20
C GLN A 99 12.80 7.00 -0.21
N LEU A 100 12.46 6.96 -1.48
CA LEU A 100 11.76 5.86 -2.11
C LEU A 100 12.75 5.05 -2.94
N ILE A 101 13.14 3.90 -2.43
CA ILE A 101 14.09 2.98 -3.04
C ILE A 101 13.33 2.05 -3.97
N PRO A 102 13.52 2.12 -5.30
CA PRO A 102 12.86 1.21 -6.23
C PRO A 102 13.29 -0.23 -5.99
N ILE A 103 12.34 -1.15 -5.95
CA ILE A 103 12.61 -2.59 -5.93
C ILE A 103 12.60 -3.07 -7.37
N THR A 104 13.76 -3.45 -7.86
CA THR A 104 13.98 -3.87 -9.25
C THR A 104 14.49 -5.33 -9.30
N ALA A 105 14.44 -5.93 -10.49
CA ALA A 105 14.93 -7.28 -10.72
C ALA A 105 16.45 -7.44 -10.49
N ASP A 106 17.19 -6.32 -10.42
CA ASP A 106 18.63 -6.33 -10.15
C ASP A 106 18.95 -6.57 -8.67
N ILE A 107 17.97 -6.43 -7.78
CA ILE A 107 18.13 -6.71 -6.36
C ILE A 107 18.05 -8.22 -6.17
N PRO A 108 19.10 -8.87 -5.67
CA PRO A 108 19.09 -10.31 -5.48
C PRO A 108 18.07 -10.71 -4.41
N ALA A 109 17.33 -11.78 -4.67
CA ALA A 109 16.42 -12.33 -3.67
C ALA A 109 17.20 -12.85 -2.45
N ASP A 110 16.64 -12.67 -1.26
CA ASP A 110 17.14 -13.31 -0.06
C ASP A 110 16.84 -14.81 -0.11
N ALA A 111 17.88 -15.64 -0.02
CA ALA A 111 17.75 -17.07 -0.22
C ALA A 111 16.85 -17.76 0.83
N GLN A 112 16.86 -17.29 2.08
CA GLN A 112 16.04 -17.89 3.13
C GLN A 112 14.56 -17.52 2.94
N THR A 113 14.28 -16.28 2.57
CA THR A 113 12.93 -15.83 2.25
C THR A 113 12.39 -16.56 1.01
N GLN A 114 13.22 -16.72 -0.02
CA GLN A 114 12.84 -17.47 -1.22
C GLN A 114 12.46 -18.92 -0.91
N GLU A 115 13.24 -19.61 -0.08
CA GLU A 115 12.93 -20.98 0.36
C GLU A 115 11.58 -21.08 1.10
N VAL A 116 11.21 -20.07 1.89
CA VAL A 116 9.89 -20.01 2.54
C VAL A 116 8.78 -19.83 1.51
N ILE A 117 8.99 -18.96 0.52
CA ILE A 117 8.05 -18.72 -0.57
C ILE A 117 7.84 -20.02 -1.38
N ASP A 118 8.93 -20.68 -1.76
CA ASP A 118 8.87 -21.91 -2.56
C ASP A 118 8.06 -23.00 -1.84
N ARG A 119 8.33 -23.24 -0.56
CA ARG A 119 7.55 -24.20 0.25
C ARG A 119 6.07 -23.83 0.35
N PHE A 120 5.79 -22.54 0.50
CA PHE A 120 4.40 -22.08 0.52
C PHE A 120 3.71 -22.31 -0.83
N MET A 121 4.41 -22.03 -1.93
CA MET A 121 3.88 -22.27 -3.28
C MET A 121 3.68 -23.77 -3.57
N ASP A 122 4.54 -24.64 -3.07
CA ASP A 122 4.35 -26.09 -3.18
C ASP A 122 3.09 -26.54 -2.40
N THR A 123 2.88 -26.00 -1.19
CA THR A 123 1.64 -26.23 -0.43
C THR A 123 0.39 -25.78 -1.19
N VAL A 124 0.44 -24.60 -1.83
CA VAL A 124 -0.67 -24.10 -2.66
C VAL A 124 -0.93 -25.04 -3.83
N ASP A 125 0.11 -25.54 -4.46
CA ASP A 125 0.00 -26.46 -5.61
C ASP A 125 -0.61 -27.80 -5.20
N GLU A 126 -0.08 -28.42 -4.15
CA GLU A 126 -0.46 -29.74 -3.67
C GLU A 126 -1.83 -29.76 -2.96
N ASP A 127 -2.08 -28.78 -2.07
CA ASP A 127 -3.25 -28.79 -1.19
C ASP A 127 -4.45 -28.02 -1.76
N TYR A 128 -4.20 -26.99 -2.60
CA TYR A 128 -5.26 -26.14 -3.14
C TYR A 128 -5.52 -26.37 -4.62
N LEU A 129 -4.52 -26.15 -5.49
CA LEU A 129 -4.73 -26.24 -6.93
C LEU A 129 -5.03 -27.66 -7.42
N ALA A 130 -4.40 -28.67 -6.81
CA ALA A 130 -4.65 -30.07 -7.13
C ALA A 130 -6.12 -30.49 -6.94
N GLN A 131 -6.86 -29.88 -6.02
CA GLN A 131 -8.29 -30.14 -5.84
C GLN A 131 -9.13 -29.80 -7.07
N PHE A 132 -8.65 -28.89 -7.90
CA PHE A 132 -9.28 -28.44 -9.14
C PHE A 132 -8.62 -29.02 -10.39
N GLY A 133 -7.61 -29.89 -10.23
CA GLY A 133 -6.86 -30.46 -11.33
C GLY A 133 -5.87 -29.51 -12.00
N TYR A 134 -5.45 -28.46 -11.29
CA TYR A 134 -4.49 -27.46 -11.78
C TYR A 134 -3.15 -27.57 -11.07
N THR A 135 -2.13 -26.98 -11.70
CA THR A 135 -0.81 -26.73 -11.10
C THR A 135 -0.42 -25.26 -11.30
N LYS A 136 0.45 -24.71 -10.42
CA LYS A 136 0.88 -23.30 -10.44
C LYS A 136 1.51 -22.84 -11.77
N ASP A 137 2.18 -23.77 -12.47
CA ASP A 137 2.90 -23.48 -13.71
C ASP A 137 2.12 -23.89 -14.96
N GLN A 138 0.87 -24.33 -14.81
CA GLN A 138 0.03 -24.76 -15.92
C GLN A 138 -0.40 -23.58 -16.79
N VAL A 139 -0.14 -23.67 -18.10
CA VAL A 139 -0.72 -22.75 -19.07
C VAL A 139 -2.18 -23.10 -19.27
N LEU A 140 -3.10 -22.25 -18.83
CA LEU A 140 -4.55 -22.47 -18.97
C LEU A 140 -5.08 -22.03 -20.33
N ALA A 141 -4.50 -20.99 -20.92
CA ALA A 141 -4.88 -20.49 -22.24
C ALA A 141 -3.72 -19.66 -22.83
N GLU A 142 -3.68 -19.61 -24.15
CA GLU A 142 -2.83 -18.69 -24.89
C GLU A 142 -3.68 -17.55 -25.45
N ASN A 143 -3.10 -16.35 -25.50
CA ASN A 143 -3.75 -15.16 -26.01
C ASN A 143 -2.85 -14.45 -27.03
N ASP A 144 -3.36 -14.24 -28.23
CA ASP A 144 -2.67 -13.57 -29.35
C ASP A 144 -3.14 -12.12 -29.55
N VAL A 145 -4.06 -11.63 -28.72
CA VAL A 145 -4.59 -10.27 -28.81
C VAL A 145 -4.13 -9.42 -27.61
N VAL A 146 -3.95 -8.13 -27.85
CA VAL A 146 -3.65 -7.19 -26.76
C VAL A 146 -4.94 -6.79 -26.07
N PHE A 147 -5.07 -7.11 -24.78
CA PHE A 147 -6.21 -6.66 -23.99
C PHE A 147 -6.18 -5.16 -23.71
N SER A 148 -7.36 -4.58 -23.61
CA SER A 148 -7.56 -3.20 -23.19
C SER A 148 -6.97 -2.95 -21.81
N ASN A 149 -6.48 -1.73 -21.57
CA ASN A 149 -5.95 -1.37 -20.27
C ASN A 149 -7.07 -1.29 -19.21
N LEU A 150 -6.82 -1.76 -18.00
CA LEU A 150 -7.76 -1.65 -16.87
C LEU A 150 -8.29 -0.22 -16.65
N LYS A 151 -7.45 0.79 -16.90
CA LYS A 151 -7.85 2.20 -16.80
C LYS A 151 -8.95 2.62 -17.79
N ASP A 152 -9.15 1.83 -18.82
CA ASP A 152 -10.16 2.10 -19.84
C ASP A 152 -11.50 1.42 -19.55
N LEU A 153 -11.54 0.37 -18.71
CA LEU A 153 -12.76 -0.35 -18.35
C LEU A 153 -13.82 0.52 -17.64
N GLY A 154 -13.42 1.62 -17.01
CA GLY A 154 -14.34 2.56 -16.37
C GLY A 154 -14.93 3.64 -17.29
N LYS A 155 -14.56 3.67 -18.56
CA LYS A 155 -15.06 4.66 -19.52
C LYS A 155 -16.44 4.26 -20.02
N VAL A 156 -17.41 5.14 -19.81
CA VAL A 156 -18.81 4.93 -20.19
C VAL A 156 -18.95 4.87 -21.71
N HIS A 157 -19.77 3.94 -22.20
CA HIS A 157 -20.11 3.76 -23.61
C HIS A 157 -18.93 3.34 -24.53
N THR A 158 -17.92 2.66 -23.98
CA THR A 158 -16.84 2.09 -24.77
C THR A 158 -16.77 0.59 -24.51
N GLU A 159 -16.78 -0.19 -25.58
CA GLU A 159 -16.58 -1.62 -25.54
C GLU A 159 -15.10 -1.95 -25.40
N HIS A 160 -14.76 -2.94 -24.59
CA HIS A 160 -13.39 -3.33 -24.32
C HIS A 160 -13.26 -4.85 -24.29
N ASN A 161 -12.36 -5.40 -25.08
CA ASN A 161 -12.14 -6.84 -25.20
C ASN A 161 -11.78 -7.52 -23.86
N LEU A 162 -11.14 -6.82 -22.92
CA LEU A 162 -10.91 -7.33 -21.56
C LEU A 162 -12.23 -7.41 -20.78
N GLY A 163 -13.12 -6.44 -20.93
CA GLY A 163 -14.45 -6.46 -20.34
C GLY A 163 -15.32 -7.58 -20.91
N ASP A 164 -15.24 -7.79 -22.21
CA ASP A 164 -15.99 -8.80 -22.92
C ASP A 164 -15.61 -10.22 -22.48
N ILE A 165 -14.32 -10.54 -22.41
CA ILE A 165 -13.87 -11.87 -21.95
C ILE A 165 -14.23 -12.13 -20.47
N ILE A 166 -14.22 -11.11 -19.63
CA ILE A 166 -14.67 -11.22 -18.24
C ILE A 166 -16.17 -11.50 -18.18
N ALA A 167 -16.96 -10.78 -18.97
CA ALA A 167 -18.42 -10.99 -19.04
C ALA A 167 -18.75 -12.39 -19.59
N ASP A 168 -18.08 -12.85 -20.63
CA ASP A 168 -18.25 -14.16 -21.21
C ASP A 168 -17.92 -15.27 -20.21
N ALA A 169 -16.86 -15.10 -19.41
CA ALA A 169 -16.49 -16.05 -18.37
C ALA A 169 -17.56 -16.23 -17.27
N TYR A 170 -18.40 -15.22 -17.04
CA TYR A 170 -19.52 -15.33 -16.09
C TYR A 170 -20.76 -16.02 -16.69
N VAL A 171 -20.85 -16.13 -18.02
CA VAL A 171 -21.98 -16.76 -18.70
C VAL A 171 -21.72 -18.24 -18.97
N TYR A 172 -20.46 -18.64 -19.02
CA TYR A 172 -20.03 -20.02 -19.27
C TYR A 172 -20.18 -20.88 -18.01
#